data_0a31980f0a0ad006b862e5e28ee93bce
#
_entry.id   0a31980f0a0ad006b862e5e28ee93bce
#
_cell.length_a   1.000
_cell.length_b   1.000
_cell.length_c   1.000
_cell.angle_alpha   90.00
_cell.angle_beta   90.00
_cell.angle_gamma   90.00
#
_symmetry.space_group_name_H-M   'P 1'
#
loop_
_entity.id
_entity.type
_entity.pdbx_description
1 polymer ?
#
loop_
_entity_poly.entity_id
_entity_poly.type
_entity_poly.pdbx_seq_one_letter_code
_entity_poly.pdbx_strand_id
1 'polypeptide(L)'
;MKEKLKNKKLIKKIKNIYTFTHVGFDGEQEKENNQDSFFVFPNFGGNKDYYYLSVCDGHGVEGHFVSGFIKEILPYDLSMNLKDKNILTDSEIVNEIIKETFILSNEKLVDNENINSTFSGSTCVSVIYTPEKLICPNIGDSRAVLGRFDKEIGKYKSIDLTRDHKPTEEDEATRIIENDGRIQPFIDEGEFIGPQRVWVKEDDVPGLAMTRSFGDRVAATVGVISEPEIKEFFFHDGDKFIIIASDGVWEFISSQECIDIISLFYEKNDMKGCCEFLYEESKKRWLREEEVIDDITMILIFLE
;
A
#
# COMPACT_ATOMS: atom_id res chain seq x y z
N MET A 1 -21.14 -35.23 -26.16
CA MET A 1 -20.42 -35.36 -24.90
C MET A 1 -19.48 -34.20 -24.80
N LYS A 2 -19.90 -33.09 -24.15
CA LYS A 2 -19.02 -31.95 -23.89
C LYS A 2 -18.29 -32.28 -22.58
N GLU A 3 -17.01 -32.53 -22.68
CA GLU A 3 -16.12 -32.63 -21.51
C GLU A 3 -16.24 -31.35 -20.72
N LYS A 4 -16.76 -31.42 -19.50
CA LYS A 4 -16.60 -30.39 -18.47
C LYS A 4 -15.10 -30.41 -18.09
N LEU A 5 -14.29 -29.58 -18.74
CA LEU A 5 -13.01 -29.17 -18.18
C LEU A 5 -13.33 -28.58 -16.80
N LYS A 6 -13.13 -29.38 -15.75
CA LYS A 6 -13.02 -28.85 -14.40
C LYS A 6 -11.80 -27.93 -14.42
N ASN A 7 -12.02 -26.64 -14.46
CA ASN A 7 -10.96 -25.67 -14.17
C ASN A 7 -10.41 -26.02 -12.77
N LYS A 8 -9.28 -26.72 -12.78
CA LYS A 8 -8.55 -27.01 -11.54
C LYS A 8 -8.06 -25.67 -11.05
N LYS A 9 -8.64 -25.14 -9.97
CA LYS A 9 -8.16 -23.89 -9.36
C LYS A 9 -6.68 -24.03 -9.06
N LEU A 10 -5.89 -23.09 -9.52
CA LEU A 10 -4.48 -23.05 -9.25
C LEU A 10 -4.29 -22.65 -7.78
N ILE A 11 -3.47 -23.39 -7.07
CA ILE A 11 -3.09 -23.11 -5.69
C ILE A 11 -1.64 -22.68 -5.67
N LYS A 12 -1.36 -21.54 -5.05
CA LYS A 12 -0.02 -21.06 -4.76
C LYS A 12 0.23 -21.13 -3.26
N LYS A 13 1.46 -21.39 -2.88
CA LYS A 13 1.87 -21.34 -1.47
C LYS A 13 2.91 -20.24 -1.27
N ILE A 14 2.85 -19.61 -0.12
CA ILE A 14 3.94 -18.75 0.33
C ILE A 14 5.13 -19.65 0.68
N LYS A 15 6.25 -19.43 -0.02
CA LYS A 15 7.50 -20.08 0.27
C LYS A 15 8.23 -19.40 1.41
N ASN A 16 8.40 -18.09 1.31
CA ASN A 16 9.07 -17.26 2.30
C ASN A 16 8.47 -15.85 2.30
N ILE A 17 8.56 -15.17 3.44
CA ILE A 17 8.27 -13.74 3.61
C ILE A 17 9.51 -13.09 4.21
N TYR A 18 9.89 -11.93 3.70
CA TYR A 18 10.92 -11.08 4.27
C TYR A 18 10.42 -9.65 4.37
N THR A 19 10.71 -9.00 5.48
CA THR A 19 10.33 -7.61 5.73
C THR A 19 11.58 -6.76 5.91
N PHE A 20 11.53 -5.55 5.38
CA PHE A 20 12.59 -4.56 5.51
C PHE A 20 11.96 -3.20 5.81
N THR A 21 12.55 -2.46 6.72
CA THR A 21 12.19 -1.07 7.00
C THR A 21 13.43 -0.28 7.41
N HIS A 22 13.55 0.94 6.94
CA HIS A 22 14.63 1.84 7.28
C HIS A 22 14.10 3.27 7.36
N VAL A 23 14.53 4.00 8.39
CA VAL A 23 14.21 5.41 8.56
C VAL A 23 14.86 6.25 7.47
N GLY A 24 14.18 7.31 7.05
CA GLY A 24 14.66 8.23 6.03
C GLY A 24 15.71 9.22 6.54
N PHE A 25 16.07 10.18 5.67
CA PHE A 25 17.07 11.22 5.90
C PHE A 25 16.51 12.58 5.49
N ASP A 26 16.61 13.60 6.36
CA ASP A 26 15.97 14.91 6.17
C ASP A 26 16.86 15.94 5.42
N GLY A 27 18.01 15.52 4.92
CA GLY A 27 19.01 16.37 4.27
C GLY A 27 20.20 16.71 5.19
N GLU A 28 20.05 16.59 6.51
CA GLU A 28 21.10 16.84 7.49
C GLU A 28 21.45 15.59 8.30
N GLN A 29 20.43 14.83 8.71
CA GLN A 29 20.57 13.61 9.55
C GLN A 29 19.45 12.59 9.24
N GLU A 30 19.53 11.41 9.81
CA GLU A 30 18.39 10.48 9.82
C GLU A 30 17.21 11.13 10.53
N LYS A 31 15.98 10.95 9.97
CA LYS A 31 14.74 11.41 10.62
C LYS A 31 14.65 10.84 12.05
N GLU A 32 14.06 11.59 12.97
CA GLU A 32 13.92 11.16 14.37
C GLU A 32 13.06 9.90 14.51
N ASN A 33 12.02 9.80 13.70
CA ASN A 33 11.07 8.69 13.72
C ASN A 33 10.89 8.14 12.31
N ASN A 34 10.87 6.82 12.19
CA ASN A 34 10.34 6.16 11.03
C ASN A 34 8.80 6.22 11.11
N GLN A 35 8.16 6.87 10.15
CA GLN A 35 6.71 7.01 10.11
C GLN A 35 6.03 5.83 9.39
N ASP A 36 6.80 4.99 8.70
CA ASP A 36 6.32 3.75 8.13
C ASP A 36 6.05 2.69 9.20
N SER A 37 5.02 1.92 8.99
CA SER A 37 4.71 0.72 9.74
C SER A 37 4.34 -0.44 8.81
N PHE A 38 4.52 -1.66 9.27
CA PHE A 38 4.08 -2.84 8.53
C PHE A 38 3.58 -3.93 9.47
N PHE A 39 2.79 -4.84 8.95
CA PHE A 39 2.44 -6.07 9.65
C PHE A 39 2.37 -7.28 8.72
N VAL A 40 2.65 -8.43 9.30
CA VAL A 40 2.43 -9.77 8.72
C VAL A 40 1.58 -10.54 9.71
N PHE A 41 0.31 -10.73 9.42
CA PHE A 41 -0.68 -11.35 10.30
C PHE A 41 -1.05 -12.74 9.77
N PRO A 42 -0.47 -13.82 10.32
CA PRO A 42 -0.76 -15.18 9.91
C PRO A 42 -2.08 -15.69 10.52
N ASN A 43 -2.57 -16.82 10.00
CA ASN A 43 -3.82 -17.45 10.43
C ASN A 43 -5.04 -16.51 10.31
N PHE A 44 -5.02 -15.65 9.29
CA PHE A 44 -6.04 -14.64 9.07
C PHE A 44 -7.43 -15.28 8.91
N GLY A 45 -8.45 -14.67 9.56
CA GLY A 45 -9.81 -15.22 9.58
C GLY A 45 -9.92 -16.62 10.21
N GLY A 46 -8.91 -17.03 11.00
CA GLY A 46 -8.85 -18.36 11.62
C GLY A 46 -8.36 -19.48 10.70
N ASN A 47 -7.91 -19.17 9.49
CA ASN A 47 -7.36 -20.15 8.55
C ASN A 47 -5.83 -20.08 8.53
N LYS A 48 -5.16 -21.22 8.84
CA LYS A 48 -3.69 -21.33 8.95
C LYS A 48 -2.92 -21.02 7.64
N ASP A 49 -3.58 -21.13 6.50
CA ASP A 49 -2.99 -20.93 5.19
C ASP A 49 -3.26 -19.51 4.65
N TYR A 50 -3.97 -18.66 5.43
CA TYR A 50 -4.27 -17.28 5.07
C TYR A 50 -3.37 -16.30 5.82
N TYR A 51 -3.00 -15.24 5.12
CA TYR A 51 -2.18 -14.16 5.66
C TYR A 51 -2.83 -12.82 5.33
N TYR A 52 -2.67 -11.86 6.22
CA TYR A 52 -2.95 -10.45 5.95
C TYR A 52 -1.66 -9.66 6.16
N LEU A 53 -1.20 -9.00 5.09
CA LEU A 53 0.07 -8.28 5.06
C LEU A 53 -0.21 -6.84 4.63
N SER A 54 0.47 -5.88 5.24
CA SER A 54 0.29 -4.48 4.90
C SER A 54 1.53 -3.65 5.18
N VAL A 55 1.70 -2.58 4.40
CA VAL A 55 2.59 -1.45 4.65
C VAL A 55 1.71 -0.21 4.82
N CYS A 56 2.00 0.59 5.84
CA CYS A 56 1.33 1.82 6.18
C CYS A 56 2.39 2.92 6.26
N ASP A 57 2.33 3.89 5.36
CA ASP A 57 3.23 5.03 5.28
C ASP A 57 2.59 6.21 5.98
N GLY A 58 3.17 6.62 7.09
CA GLY A 58 2.65 7.69 7.93
C GLY A 58 3.21 9.05 7.55
N HIS A 59 2.37 10.08 7.56
CA HIS A 59 2.76 11.45 7.23
C HIS A 59 2.22 12.47 8.21
N GLY A 60 2.80 13.68 8.15
CA GLY A 60 2.50 14.74 9.12
C GLY A 60 3.27 14.57 10.42
N VAL A 61 3.02 15.45 11.39
CA VAL A 61 3.80 15.48 12.65
C VAL A 61 3.67 14.20 13.45
N GLU A 62 2.48 13.60 13.47
CA GLU A 62 2.17 12.40 14.24
C GLU A 62 1.94 11.15 13.34
N GLY A 63 2.46 11.14 12.11
CA GLY A 63 2.29 10.05 11.16
C GLY A 63 2.71 8.68 11.70
N HIS A 64 3.81 8.62 12.48
CA HIS A 64 4.27 7.39 13.12
C HIS A 64 3.29 6.83 14.17
N PHE A 65 2.52 7.69 14.85
CA PHE A 65 1.46 7.24 15.74
C PHE A 65 0.23 6.77 14.95
N VAL A 66 -0.08 7.43 13.82
CA VAL A 66 -1.20 7.03 12.96
C VAL A 66 -0.93 5.66 12.34
N SER A 67 0.19 5.49 11.64
CA SER A 67 0.56 4.21 11.01
C SER A 67 0.70 3.08 12.04
N GLY A 68 1.28 3.39 13.21
CA GLY A 68 1.39 2.47 14.33
C GLY A 68 0.03 2.03 14.90
N PHE A 69 -0.91 2.96 15.05
CA PHE A 69 -2.27 2.65 15.51
C PHE A 69 -3.00 1.72 14.52
N ILE A 70 -2.93 2.01 13.22
CA ILE A 70 -3.55 1.18 12.19
C ILE A 70 -2.95 -0.23 12.17
N LYS A 71 -1.62 -0.33 12.25
CA LYS A 71 -0.91 -1.61 12.38
C LYS A 71 -1.44 -2.49 13.52
N GLU A 72 -1.79 -1.89 14.66
CA GLU A 72 -2.25 -2.62 15.84
C GLU A 72 -3.72 -3.08 15.71
N ILE A 73 -4.61 -2.22 15.18
CA ILE A 73 -6.05 -2.52 15.24
C ILE A 73 -6.57 -3.22 13.99
N LEU A 74 -6.16 -2.76 12.80
CA LEU A 74 -6.77 -3.18 11.53
C LEU A 74 -6.68 -4.70 11.27
N PRO A 75 -5.51 -5.37 11.46
CA PRO A 75 -5.42 -6.80 11.18
C PRO A 75 -6.27 -7.64 12.12
N TYR A 76 -6.41 -7.24 13.38
CA TYR A 76 -7.22 -7.93 14.36
C TYR A 76 -8.72 -7.77 14.05
N ASP A 77 -9.18 -6.53 13.89
CA ASP A 77 -10.60 -6.23 13.63
C ASP A 77 -11.06 -6.92 12.35
N LEU A 78 -10.29 -6.80 11.26
CA LEU A 78 -10.64 -7.43 9.99
C LEU A 78 -10.62 -8.96 10.08
N SER A 79 -9.66 -9.55 10.78
CA SER A 79 -9.60 -10.99 10.99
C SER A 79 -10.81 -11.51 11.77
N MET A 80 -11.27 -10.76 12.77
CA MET A 80 -12.46 -11.13 13.55
C MET A 80 -13.74 -10.99 12.73
N ASN A 81 -13.88 -9.93 11.96
CA ASN A 81 -15.05 -9.67 11.13
C ASN A 81 -15.20 -10.69 9.97
N LEU A 82 -14.09 -11.23 9.48
CA LEU A 82 -14.07 -12.22 8.38
C LEU A 82 -13.98 -13.68 8.86
N LYS A 83 -13.88 -13.95 10.16
CA LYS A 83 -13.62 -15.29 10.72
C LYS A 83 -14.58 -16.37 10.23
N ASP A 84 -15.86 -16.06 10.14
CA ASP A 84 -16.92 -17.02 9.77
C ASP A 84 -17.39 -16.81 8.33
N LYS A 85 -16.64 -16.09 7.50
CA LYS A 85 -17.00 -15.79 6.12
C LYS A 85 -16.22 -16.66 5.14
N ASN A 86 -16.86 -16.97 4.03
CA ASN A 86 -16.18 -17.68 2.95
C ASN A 86 -15.47 -16.67 2.03
N ILE A 87 -14.22 -16.34 2.39
CA ILE A 87 -13.39 -15.37 1.66
C ILE A 87 -13.22 -15.71 0.17
N LEU A 88 -13.38 -16.99 -0.20
CA LEU A 88 -13.18 -17.44 -1.58
C LEU A 88 -14.42 -17.27 -2.46
N THR A 89 -15.62 -17.28 -1.91
CA THR A 89 -16.87 -17.30 -2.69
C THR A 89 -17.75 -16.08 -2.50
N ASP A 90 -17.66 -15.40 -1.37
CA ASP A 90 -18.62 -14.36 -0.98
C ASP A 90 -18.01 -12.96 -1.19
N SER A 91 -17.42 -12.72 -2.38
CA SER A 91 -16.62 -11.49 -2.66
C SER A 91 -17.36 -10.18 -2.31
N GLU A 92 -18.65 -10.06 -2.62
CA GLU A 92 -19.43 -8.84 -2.31
C GLU A 92 -19.47 -8.59 -0.79
N ILE A 93 -19.83 -9.64 -0.01
CA ILE A 93 -19.91 -9.54 1.46
C ILE A 93 -18.53 -9.27 2.07
N VAL A 94 -17.49 -9.92 1.54
CA VAL A 94 -16.11 -9.75 2.00
C VAL A 94 -15.64 -8.31 1.73
N ASN A 95 -15.91 -7.76 0.55
CA ASN A 95 -15.54 -6.41 0.18
C ASN A 95 -16.26 -5.37 1.05
N GLU A 96 -17.56 -5.54 1.33
CA GLU A 96 -18.30 -4.67 2.25
C GLU A 96 -17.70 -4.70 3.66
N ILE A 97 -17.40 -5.88 4.20
CA ILE A 97 -16.76 -6.01 5.52
C ILE A 97 -15.38 -5.34 5.55
N ILE A 98 -14.60 -5.45 4.47
CA ILE A 98 -13.30 -4.77 4.38
C ILE A 98 -13.50 -3.26 4.41
N LYS A 99 -14.40 -2.71 3.59
CA LYS A 99 -14.70 -1.28 3.54
C LYS A 99 -15.17 -0.75 4.91
N GLU A 100 -16.16 -1.41 5.50
CA GLU A 100 -16.67 -1.04 6.82
C GLU A 100 -15.57 -1.07 7.89
N THR A 101 -14.68 -2.09 7.86
CA THR A 101 -13.59 -2.20 8.84
C THR A 101 -12.58 -1.08 8.68
N PHE A 102 -12.24 -0.67 7.45
CA PHE A 102 -11.37 0.49 7.22
C PHE A 102 -11.99 1.79 7.74
N ILE A 103 -13.26 2.05 7.41
CA ILE A 103 -14.00 3.24 7.88
C ILE A 103 -14.06 3.26 9.41
N LEU A 104 -14.45 2.16 10.06
CA LEU A 104 -14.52 2.08 11.51
C LEU A 104 -13.14 2.20 12.18
N SER A 105 -12.08 1.71 11.54
CA SER A 105 -10.71 1.90 12.04
C SER A 105 -10.29 3.35 11.99
N ASN A 106 -10.69 4.09 10.95
CA ASN A 106 -10.48 5.53 10.87
C ASN A 106 -11.28 6.30 11.93
N GLU A 107 -12.54 5.93 12.18
CA GLU A 107 -13.34 6.53 13.24
C GLU A 107 -12.68 6.34 14.62
N LYS A 108 -12.20 5.12 14.93
CA LYS A 108 -11.45 4.83 16.16
C LYS A 108 -10.17 5.65 16.28
N LEU A 109 -9.47 5.90 15.17
CA LEU A 109 -8.28 6.77 15.14
C LEU A 109 -8.65 8.22 15.44
N VAL A 110 -9.68 8.73 14.77
CA VAL A 110 -10.15 10.13 14.92
C VAL A 110 -10.65 10.41 16.34
N ASP A 111 -11.29 9.42 16.97
CA ASP A 111 -11.79 9.51 18.36
C ASP A 111 -10.68 9.30 19.41
N ASN A 112 -9.47 8.93 19.00
CA ASN A 112 -8.35 8.73 19.93
C ASN A 112 -7.69 10.06 20.30
N GLU A 113 -8.01 10.57 21.49
CA GLU A 113 -7.47 11.84 22.01
C GLU A 113 -5.94 11.88 22.17
N ASN A 114 -5.26 10.72 22.13
CA ASN A 114 -3.81 10.65 22.24
C ASN A 114 -3.08 10.81 20.90
N ILE A 115 -3.79 10.85 19.78
CA ILE A 115 -3.21 10.97 18.43
C ILE A 115 -3.88 12.14 17.71
N ASN A 116 -3.11 13.18 17.41
CA ASN A 116 -3.62 14.31 16.65
C ASN A 116 -3.56 14.04 15.15
N SER A 117 -4.66 13.49 14.61
CA SER A 117 -4.82 13.21 13.19
C SER A 117 -5.36 14.37 12.35
N THR A 118 -5.28 15.61 12.85
CA THR A 118 -5.80 16.80 12.15
C THR A 118 -5.08 17.03 10.82
N PHE A 119 -3.75 16.96 10.83
CA PHE A 119 -2.83 17.07 9.68
C PHE A 119 -1.85 15.91 9.61
N SER A 120 -2.19 14.81 10.23
CA SER A 120 -1.39 13.60 10.20
C SER A 120 -2.26 12.44 9.77
N GLY A 121 -1.70 11.58 8.96
CA GLY A 121 -2.41 10.46 8.40
C GLY A 121 -1.47 9.29 8.07
N SER A 122 -2.02 8.31 7.39
CA SER A 122 -1.26 7.16 6.88
C SER A 122 -1.93 6.54 5.67
N THR A 123 -1.13 6.11 4.71
CA THR A 123 -1.56 5.16 3.69
C THR A 123 -1.81 3.79 4.32
N CYS A 124 -2.41 2.88 3.57
CA CYS A 124 -2.45 1.47 3.92
C CYS A 124 -2.62 0.62 2.67
N VAL A 125 -1.53 0.07 2.17
CA VAL A 125 -1.56 -0.91 1.09
C VAL A 125 -1.54 -2.31 1.68
N SER A 126 -2.50 -3.14 1.28
CA SER A 126 -2.72 -4.44 1.91
C SER A 126 -2.86 -5.58 0.91
N VAL A 127 -2.47 -6.77 1.34
CA VAL A 127 -2.71 -8.03 0.61
C VAL A 127 -3.24 -9.07 1.59
N ILE A 128 -4.50 -9.48 1.39
CA ILE A 128 -5.04 -10.69 1.99
C ILE A 128 -4.73 -11.84 1.05
N TYR A 129 -3.81 -12.67 1.49
CA TYR A 129 -3.39 -13.85 0.75
C TYR A 129 -4.21 -15.05 1.16
N THR A 130 -4.75 -15.75 0.17
CA THR A 130 -5.23 -17.12 0.27
C THR A 130 -4.50 -17.99 -0.74
N PRO A 131 -4.48 -19.32 -0.61
CA PRO A 131 -3.85 -20.16 -1.62
C PRO A 131 -4.44 -20.06 -3.05
N GLU A 132 -5.66 -19.55 -3.20
CA GLU A 132 -6.38 -19.48 -4.48
C GLU A 132 -6.40 -18.08 -5.10
N LYS A 133 -6.42 -17.02 -4.27
CA LYS A 133 -6.53 -15.63 -4.72
C LYS A 133 -5.90 -14.65 -3.74
N LEU A 134 -5.63 -13.46 -4.25
CA LEU A 134 -5.30 -12.27 -3.49
C LEU A 134 -6.50 -11.33 -3.44
N ILE A 135 -6.73 -10.67 -2.30
CA ILE A 135 -7.63 -9.52 -2.17
C ILE A 135 -6.75 -8.36 -1.69
N CYS A 136 -6.78 -7.25 -2.43
CA CYS A 136 -5.83 -6.16 -2.24
C CYS A 136 -6.58 -4.85 -1.93
N PRO A 137 -6.94 -4.59 -0.66
CA PRO A 137 -7.45 -3.29 -0.22
C PRO A 137 -6.32 -2.28 -0.18
N ASN A 138 -6.57 -1.06 -0.70
CA ASN A 138 -5.61 0.03 -0.73
C ASN A 138 -6.25 1.38 -0.42
N ILE A 139 -5.56 2.20 0.36
CA ILE A 139 -5.74 3.65 0.48
C ILE A 139 -4.37 4.32 0.42
N GLY A 140 -4.25 5.41 -0.35
CA GLY A 140 -2.99 6.14 -0.55
C GLY A 140 -2.19 5.66 -1.75
N ASP A 141 -0.92 5.97 -1.79
CA ASP A 141 0.01 5.81 -2.90
C ASP A 141 1.18 4.85 -2.62
N SER A 142 1.17 4.18 -1.48
CA SER A 142 1.90 2.93 -1.30
C SER A 142 1.34 1.85 -2.24
N ARG A 143 2.15 0.89 -2.69
CA ARG A 143 1.76 -0.02 -3.78
C ARG A 143 2.13 -1.47 -3.52
N ALA A 144 1.30 -2.38 -4.02
CA ALA A 144 1.58 -3.82 -4.08
C ALA A 144 1.69 -4.28 -5.54
N VAL A 145 2.73 -5.05 -5.86
CA VAL A 145 3.03 -5.52 -7.21
C VAL A 145 3.35 -7.02 -7.20
N LEU A 146 2.80 -7.74 -8.18
CA LEU A 146 3.06 -9.16 -8.42
C LEU A 146 4.03 -9.34 -9.59
N GLY A 147 5.07 -10.13 -9.39
CA GLY A 147 5.98 -10.57 -10.44
C GLY A 147 5.52 -11.87 -11.08
N ARG A 148 5.19 -11.81 -12.38
CA ARG A 148 4.74 -12.95 -13.20
C ARG A 148 5.76 -13.31 -14.26
N PHE A 149 6.25 -14.54 -14.25
CA PHE A 149 7.10 -15.05 -15.33
C PHE A 149 6.25 -15.36 -16.57
N ASP A 150 6.55 -14.67 -17.65
CA ASP A 150 5.95 -14.92 -18.96
C ASP A 150 6.84 -15.92 -19.73
N LYS A 151 6.30 -17.13 -19.95
CA LYS A 151 7.02 -18.22 -20.61
C LYS A 151 7.28 -17.97 -22.09
N GLU A 152 6.43 -17.12 -22.74
CA GLU A 152 6.55 -16.85 -24.18
C GLU A 152 7.73 -15.92 -24.48
N ILE A 153 7.94 -14.92 -23.63
CA ILE A 153 9.04 -13.97 -23.78
C ILE A 153 10.25 -14.26 -22.89
N GLY A 154 10.14 -15.22 -21.98
CA GLY A 154 11.22 -15.59 -21.06
C GLY A 154 11.60 -14.52 -20.03
N LYS A 155 10.67 -13.62 -19.67
CA LYS A 155 10.90 -12.50 -18.77
C LYS A 155 9.80 -12.39 -17.70
N TYR A 156 10.11 -11.67 -16.63
CA TYR A 156 9.12 -11.30 -15.64
C TYR A 156 8.37 -10.03 -16.07
N LYS A 157 7.08 -10.00 -15.76
CA LYS A 157 6.19 -8.83 -15.94
C LYS A 157 5.68 -8.38 -14.60
N SER A 158 5.55 -7.07 -14.42
CA SER A 158 4.84 -6.48 -13.29
C SER A 158 3.33 -6.56 -13.52
N ILE A 159 2.60 -6.88 -12.44
CA ILE A 159 1.14 -6.78 -12.36
C ILE A 159 0.84 -5.94 -11.13
N ASP A 160 0.37 -4.72 -11.33
CA ASP A 160 -0.02 -3.85 -10.21
C ASP A 160 -1.27 -4.41 -9.53
N LEU A 161 -1.13 -4.83 -8.29
CA LEU A 161 -2.21 -5.36 -7.47
C LEU A 161 -3.08 -4.24 -6.89
N THR A 162 -2.54 -3.03 -6.80
CA THR A 162 -3.23 -1.83 -6.31
C THR A 162 -3.07 -0.70 -7.32
N ARG A 163 -3.77 0.40 -7.12
CA ARG A 163 -3.62 1.66 -7.83
C ARG A 163 -3.29 2.73 -6.80
N ASP A 164 -2.36 3.60 -7.12
CA ASP A 164 -2.04 4.76 -6.30
C ASP A 164 -3.20 5.76 -6.35
N HIS A 165 -3.60 6.28 -5.20
CA HIS A 165 -4.66 7.28 -5.11
C HIS A 165 -4.06 8.69 -5.10
N LYS A 166 -3.67 9.15 -6.30
CA LYS A 166 -3.07 10.48 -6.49
C LYS A 166 -4.10 11.48 -7.03
N PRO A 167 -3.94 12.80 -6.75
CA PRO A 167 -4.83 13.84 -7.28
C PRO A 167 -4.85 13.95 -8.81
N THR A 168 -3.99 13.23 -9.51
CA THR A 168 -3.95 13.13 -10.98
C THR A 168 -4.91 12.09 -11.55
N GLU A 169 -5.47 11.21 -10.71
CA GLU A 169 -6.45 10.21 -11.12
C GLU A 169 -7.83 10.87 -11.27
N GLU A 170 -8.48 10.70 -12.43
CA GLU A 170 -9.69 11.45 -12.83
C GLU A 170 -10.86 11.28 -11.84
N ASP A 171 -11.13 10.06 -11.40
CA ASP A 171 -12.20 9.74 -10.45
C ASP A 171 -11.90 10.29 -9.05
N GLU A 172 -10.65 10.21 -8.61
CA GLU A 172 -10.18 10.76 -7.34
C GLU A 172 -10.26 12.30 -7.36
N ALA A 173 -9.75 12.93 -8.43
CA ALA A 173 -9.81 14.38 -8.64
C ALA A 173 -11.26 14.89 -8.65
N THR A 174 -12.14 14.19 -9.36
CA THR A 174 -13.56 14.53 -9.42
C THR A 174 -14.18 14.57 -8.02
N ARG A 175 -13.94 13.54 -7.21
CA ARG A 175 -14.45 13.50 -5.83
C ARG A 175 -13.96 14.69 -4.99
N ILE A 176 -12.67 15.03 -5.08
CA ILE A 176 -12.10 16.17 -4.34
C ILE A 176 -12.77 17.50 -4.76
N ILE A 177 -12.90 17.73 -6.07
CA ILE A 177 -13.51 18.97 -6.59
C ILE A 177 -15.00 19.06 -6.23
N GLU A 178 -15.75 17.95 -6.30
CA GLU A 178 -17.17 17.89 -5.92
C GLU A 178 -17.40 18.12 -4.43
N ASN A 179 -16.39 17.93 -3.59
CA ASN A 179 -16.41 18.21 -2.15
C ASN A 179 -15.73 19.54 -1.79
N ASP A 180 -15.71 20.51 -2.70
CA ASP A 180 -15.12 21.84 -2.50
C ASP A 180 -13.62 21.82 -2.17
N GLY A 181 -12.90 20.81 -2.62
CA GLY A 181 -11.44 20.77 -2.59
C GLY A 181 -10.82 21.47 -3.79
N ARG A 182 -9.55 21.77 -3.70
CA ARG A 182 -8.71 22.33 -4.75
C ARG A 182 -7.53 21.38 -5.01
N ILE A 183 -7.19 21.21 -6.29
CA ILE A 183 -6.02 20.40 -6.69
C ILE A 183 -5.05 21.30 -7.44
N GLN A 184 -3.84 21.43 -6.92
CA GLN A 184 -2.72 22.13 -7.57
C GLN A 184 -1.40 21.74 -6.90
N PRO A 185 -0.26 21.95 -7.57
CA PRO A 185 1.06 21.83 -6.95
C PRO A 185 1.25 22.86 -5.81
N PHE A 186 2.27 22.69 -5.01
CA PHE A 186 2.71 23.74 -4.09
C PHE A 186 3.10 25.00 -4.87
N ILE A 187 2.90 26.17 -4.29
CA ILE A 187 3.29 27.43 -4.89
C ILE A 187 4.38 28.06 -4.01
N ASP A 188 5.54 28.31 -4.59
CA ASP A 188 6.63 29.02 -3.95
C ASP A 188 7.10 30.15 -4.88
N GLU A 189 7.21 31.36 -4.35
CA GLU A 189 7.56 32.58 -5.10
C GLU A 189 6.76 32.80 -6.41
N GLY A 190 5.54 32.21 -6.49
CA GLY A 190 4.62 32.30 -7.64
C GLY A 190 4.85 31.19 -8.69
N GLU A 191 5.75 30.25 -8.46
CA GLU A 191 6.01 29.09 -9.31
C GLU A 191 5.37 27.82 -8.74
N PHE A 192 4.91 26.94 -9.63
CA PHE A 192 4.38 25.64 -9.22
C PHE A 192 5.53 24.64 -8.99
N ILE A 193 5.59 24.03 -7.81
CA ILE A 193 6.65 23.10 -7.41
C ILE A 193 6.06 21.76 -6.99
N GLY A 194 6.67 20.67 -7.47
CA GLY A 194 6.34 19.31 -7.08
C GLY A 194 5.01 18.78 -7.63
N PRO A 195 4.47 17.68 -7.07
CA PRO A 195 3.28 17.01 -7.57
C PRO A 195 1.98 17.77 -7.24
N GLN A 196 0.90 17.35 -7.89
CA GLN A 196 -0.46 17.79 -7.56
C GLN A 196 -0.81 17.38 -6.13
N ARG A 197 -1.43 18.30 -5.38
CA ARG A 197 -1.83 18.11 -3.97
C ARG A 197 -3.26 18.54 -3.74
N VAL A 198 -3.88 17.97 -2.72
CA VAL A 198 -5.22 18.32 -2.25
C VAL A 198 -5.13 19.45 -1.23
N TRP A 199 -5.96 20.47 -1.41
CA TRP A 199 -6.07 21.64 -0.53
C TRP A 199 -7.52 21.94 -0.20
N VAL A 200 -7.78 22.51 0.94
CA VAL A 200 -9.03 23.22 1.22
C VAL A 200 -9.14 24.41 0.26
N LYS A 201 -10.33 24.68 -0.25
CA LYS A 201 -10.55 25.59 -1.39
C LYS A 201 -9.92 26.98 -1.20
N GLU A 202 -10.13 27.58 -0.04
CA GLU A 202 -9.73 28.96 0.25
C GLU A 202 -8.47 29.03 1.15
N ASP A 203 -7.92 27.88 1.55
CA ASP A 203 -6.79 27.78 2.48
C ASP A 203 -5.61 27.01 1.86
N ASP A 204 -4.39 27.36 2.26
CA ASP A 204 -3.17 26.66 1.85
C ASP A 204 -2.82 25.51 2.80
N VAL A 205 -3.82 24.70 3.12
CA VAL A 205 -3.74 23.48 3.91
C VAL A 205 -4.63 22.39 3.30
N PRO A 206 -4.35 21.08 3.52
CA PRO A 206 -3.15 20.54 4.13
C PRO A 206 -1.98 20.39 3.14
N GLY A 207 -2.21 20.41 1.82
CA GLY A 207 -1.19 20.12 0.81
C GLY A 207 -0.88 18.62 0.68
N LEU A 208 -1.90 17.77 0.77
CA LEU A 208 -1.76 16.32 0.78
C LEU A 208 -1.54 15.76 -0.64
N ALA A 209 -0.50 14.94 -0.83
CA ALA A 209 -0.12 14.38 -2.14
C ALA A 209 -0.99 13.19 -2.59
N MET A 210 -1.89 12.72 -1.75
CA MET A 210 -2.80 11.59 -2.01
C MET A 210 -4.27 11.97 -1.77
N THR A 211 -5.20 11.14 -2.24
CA THR A 211 -6.65 11.39 -2.16
C THR A 211 -7.40 10.42 -1.27
N ARG A 212 -6.68 9.43 -0.69
CA ARG A 212 -7.19 8.52 0.33
C ARG A 212 -6.14 8.29 1.40
N SER A 213 -6.55 8.33 2.67
CA SER A 213 -5.70 8.06 3.83
C SER A 213 -6.53 7.73 5.06
N PHE A 214 -5.90 7.18 6.09
CA PHE A 214 -6.39 7.25 7.46
C PHE A 214 -5.98 8.57 8.09
N GLY A 215 -6.80 9.11 9.00
CA GLY A 215 -6.54 10.39 9.64
C GLY A 215 -6.88 11.59 8.77
N ASP A 216 -5.97 12.53 8.63
CA ASP A 216 -6.08 13.71 7.76
C ASP A 216 -7.41 14.44 7.85
N ARG A 217 -7.85 14.75 9.09
CA ARG A 217 -9.19 15.28 9.36
C ARG A 217 -9.53 16.54 8.57
N VAL A 218 -8.55 17.39 8.29
CA VAL A 218 -8.75 18.60 7.47
C VAL A 218 -8.95 18.21 6.01
N ALA A 219 -8.14 17.31 5.46
CA ALA A 219 -8.31 16.83 4.08
C ALA A 219 -9.63 16.05 3.90
N ALA A 220 -10.09 15.35 4.93
CA ALA A 220 -11.36 14.63 4.90
C ALA A 220 -12.57 15.58 4.67
N THR A 221 -12.48 16.85 5.07
CA THR A 221 -13.53 17.85 4.82
C THR A 221 -13.70 18.21 3.34
N VAL A 222 -12.72 17.86 2.50
CA VAL A 222 -12.72 18.13 1.06
C VAL A 222 -12.60 16.86 0.23
N GLY A 223 -13.09 15.73 0.77
CA GLY A 223 -13.26 14.50 0.00
C GLY A 223 -12.10 13.51 0.02
N VAL A 224 -11.07 13.69 0.86
CA VAL A 224 -10.14 12.61 1.18
C VAL A 224 -10.86 11.58 2.04
N ILE A 225 -10.75 10.29 1.70
CA ILE A 225 -11.54 9.21 2.33
C ILE A 225 -10.65 8.06 2.79
N SER A 226 -11.14 7.31 3.78
CA SER A 226 -10.52 6.08 4.27
C SER A 226 -11.16 4.81 3.69
N GLU A 227 -12.13 4.93 2.78
CA GLU A 227 -12.73 3.78 2.07
C GLU A 227 -11.71 3.21 1.08
N PRO A 228 -11.34 1.91 1.18
CA PRO A 228 -10.34 1.33 0.30
C PRO A 228 -10.88 1.01 -1.10
N GLU A 229 -10.04 1.17 -2.12
CA GLU A 229 -10.21 0.46 -3.38
C GLU A 229 -9.80 -1.01 -3.16
N ILE A 230 -10.61 -1.95 -3.65
CA ILE A 230 -10.38 -3.38 -3.46
C ILE A 230 -10.28 -4.06 -4.81
N LYS A 231 -9.16 -4.73 -5.08
CA LYS A 231 -8.98 -5.58 -6.27
C LYS A 231 -8.78 -7.03 -5.87
N GLU A 232 -9.28 -7.95 -6.69
CA GLU A 232 -9.11 -9.39 -6.52
C GLU A 232 -8.32 -9.99 -7.68
N PHE A 233 -7.38 -10.86 -7.36
CA PHE A 233 -6.54 -11.54 -8.36
C PHE A 233 -6.50 -13.04 -8.09
N PHE A 234 -6.83 -13.84 -9.11
CA PHE A 234 -6.61 -15.27 -9.08
C PHE A 234 -5.21 -15.61 -9.59
N PHE A 235 -4.56 -16.55 -8.95
CA PHE A 235 -3.21 -16.91 -9.30
C PHE A 235 -3.10 -17.56 -10.68
N HIS A 236 -1.98 -17.29 -11.33
CA HIS A 236 -1.50 -17.90 -12.56
C HIS A 236 -0.22 -18.71 -12.31
N ASP A 237 0.07 -19.68 -13.19
CA ASP A 237 1.28 -20.52 -13.11
C ASP A 237 2.57 -19.69 -13.01
N GLY A 238 2.63 -18.58 -13.75
CA GLY A 238 3.78 -17.69 -13.81
C GLY A 238 3.99 -16.82 -12.58
N ASP A 239 3.05 -16.75 -11.64
CA ASP A 239 3.16 -15.90 -10.45
C ASP A 239 4.22 -16.43 -9.51
N LYS A 240 5.19 -15.59 -9.16
CA LYS A 240 6.42 -16.02 -8.49
C LYS A 240 6.71 -15.27 -7.21
N PHE A 241 6.43 -13.98 -7.16
CA PHE A 241 6.70 -13.16 -5.98
C PHE A 241 5.78 -11.94 -5.94
N ILE A 242 5.60 -11.39 -4.75
CA ILE A 242 4.84 -10.17 -4.49
C ILE A 242 5.73 -9.24 -3.69
N ILE A 243 5.69 -7.96 -4.00
CA ILE A 243 6.27 -6.89 -3.18
C ILE A 243 5.16 -5.92 -2.77
N ILE A 244 5.15 -5.52 -1.51
CA ILE A 244 4.29 -4.49 -0.93
C ILE A 244 5.25 -3.46 -0.35
N ALA A 245 5.16 -2.18 -0.75
CA ALA A 245 6.10 -1.18 -0.27
C ALA A 245 5.46 0.22 -0.17
N SER A 246 6.08 1.09 0.65
CA SER A 246 5.81 2.52 0.70
C SER A 246 6.35 3.25 -0.53
N ASP A 247 5.99 4.53 -0.70
CA ASP A 247 6.45 5.36 -1.82
C ASP A 247 7.95 5.65 -1.75
N GLY A 248 8.59 5.48 -0.59
CA GLY A 248 10.06 5.47 -0.48
C GLY A 248 10.75 4.55 -1.48
N VAL A 249 10.05 3.49 -1.95
CA VAL A 249 10.47 2.66 -3.09
C VAL A 249 9.90 3.18 -4.41
N TRP A 250 8.58 3.49 -4.44
CA TRP A 250 7.84 3.67 -5.69
C TRP A 250 8.00 5.04 -6.33
N GLU A 251 8.44 6.07 -5.59
CA GLU A 251 8.56 7.42 -6.14
C GLU A 251 9.52 7.46 -7.34
N PHE A 252 10.64 6.75 -7.27
CA PHE A 252 11.67 6.76 -8.31
C PHE A 252 11.96 5.40 -8.96
N ILE A 253 11.26 4.33 -8.55
CA ILE A 253 11.41 2.99 -9.14
C ILE A 253 10.05 2.54 -9.67
N SER A 254 9.94 2.32 -10.97
CA SER A 254 8.72 1.81 -11.59
C SER A 254 8.45 0.36 -11.18
N SER A 255 7.16 -0.06 -11.24
CA SER A 255 6.76 -1.44 -10.94
C SER A 255 7.56 -2.47 -11.76
N GLN A 256 7.74 -2.24 -13.06
CA GLN A 256 8.48 -3.19 -13.91
C GLN A 256 9.96 -3.26 -13.54
N GLU A 257 10.59 -2.13 -13.27
CA GLU A 257 12.00 -2.09 -12.88
C GLU A 257 12.25 -2.78 -11.54
N CYS A 258 11.35 -2.57 -10.58
CA CYS A 258 11.38 -3.28 -9.29
C CYS A 258 11.28 -4.81 -9.50
N ILE A 259 10.33 -5.27 -10.35
CA ILE A 259 10.17 -6.69 -10.68
C ILE A 259 11.41 -7.24 -11.39
N ASP A 260 12.04 -6.49 -12.29
CA ASP A 260 13.28 -6.91 -12.94
C ASP A 260 14.42 -7.08 -11.93
N ILE A 261 14.56 -6.17 -10.97
CA ILE A 261 15.53 -6.29 -9.86
C ILE A 261 15.24 -7.54 -9.02
N ILE A 262 14.00 -7.72 -8.53
CA ILE A 262 13.63 -8.86 -7.68
C ILE A 262 13.92 -10.18 -8.40
N SER A 263 13.69 -10.26 -9.71
CA SER A 263 13.89 -11.45 -10.51
C SER A 263 15.33 -11.99 -10.44
N LEU A 264 16.32 -11.11 -10.31
CA LEU A 264 17.74 -11.47 -10.20
C LEU A 264 18.08 -12.20 -8.89
N PHE A 265 17.28 -11.92 -7.85
CA PHE A 265 17.45 -12.51 -6.52
C PHE A 265 16.51 -13.70 -6.28
N TYR A 266 15.36 -13.72 -6.96
CA TYR A 266 14.38 -14.81 -6.83
C TYR A 266 14.98 -16.18 -7.15
N GLU A 267 15.71 -16.30 -8.25
CA GLU A 267 16.36 -17.54 -8.67
C GLU A 267 17.43 -18.03 -7.67
N LYS A 268 18.02 -17.12 -6.91
CA LYS A 268 19.00 -17.39 -5.85
C LYS A 268 18.35 -17.63 -4.49
N ASN A 269 17.04 -17.40 -4.39
CA ASN A 269 16.27 -17.41 -3.14
C ASN A 269 16.87 -16.46 -2.07
N ASP A 270 17.40 -15.30 -2.50
CA ASP A 270 18.06 -14.30 -1.66
C ASP A 270 17.15 -13.07 -1.46
N MET A 271 16.21 -13.19 -0.53
CA MET A 271 15.27 -12.10 -0.21
C MET A 271 15.94 -10.93 0.51
N LYS A 272 16.88 -11.24 1.41
CA LYS A 272 17.60 -10.23 2.17
C LYS A 272 18.44 -9.35 1.24
N GLY A 273 19.30 -9.95 0.43
CA GLY A 273 20.11 -9.23 -0.54
C GLY A 273 19.27 -8.44 -1.55
N CYS A 274 18.07 -8.93 -1.89
CA CYS A 274 17.12 -8.21 -2.73
C CYS A 274 16.63 -6.92 -2.07
N CYS A 275 16.16 -6.99 -0.83
CA CYS A 275 15.66 -5.81 -0.11
C CYS A 275 16.77 -4.79 0.19
N GLU A 276 17.96 -5.26 0.55
CA GLU A 276 19.14 -4.40 0.73
C GLU A 276 19.51 -3.69 -0.59
N PHE A 277 19.47 -4.39 -1.73
CA PHE A 277 19.75 -3.79 -3.03
C PHE A 277 18.68 -2.75 -3.43
N LEU A 278 17.39 -3.07 -3.26
CA LEU A 278 16.28 -2.13 -3.51
C LEU A 278 16.41 -0.88 -2.63
N TYR A 279 16.74 -1.04 -1.36
CA TYR A 279 16.99 0.07 -0.44
C TYR A 279 18.11 0.99 -0.94
N GLU A 280 19.28 0.43 -1.27
CA GLU A 280 20.41 1.24 -1.75
C GLU A 280 20.10 1.93 -3.09
N GLU A 281 19.36 1.29 -3.98
CA GLU A 281 18.95 1.91 -5.25
C GLU A 281 17.91 3.02 -5.03
N SER A 282 16.90 2.82 -4.15
CA SER A 282 15.94 3.86 -3.75
C SER A 282 16.64 5.05 -3.13
N LYS A 283 17.48 4.81 -2.11
CA LYS A 283 18.30 5.83 -1.44
C LYS A 283 19.11 6.68 -2.41
N LYS A 284 19.78 6.04 -3.37
CA LYS A 284 20.59 6.73 -4.37
C LYS A 284 19.74 7.65 -5.25
N ARG A 285 18.51 7.22 -5.61
CA ARG A 285 17.61 8.01 -6.45
C ARG A 285 17.01 9.17 -5.67
N TRP A 286 16.57 8.95 -4.44
CA TRP A 286 16.12 10.01 -3.55
C TRP A 286 17.15 11.13 -3.39
N LEU A 287 18.42 10.80 -3.08
CA LEU A 287 19.51 11.77 -2.95
C LEU A 287 19.84 12.49 -4.24
N ARG A 288 19.55 11.92 -5.40
CA ARG A 288 19.78 12.55 -6.69
C ARG A 288 18.70 13.55 -7.07
N GLU A 289 17.43 13.24 -6.76
CA GLU A 289 16.28 14.01 -7.20
C GLU A 289 15.82 15.05 -6.16
N GLU A 290 15.88 14.71 -4.85
CA GLU A 290 15.27 15.50 -3.77
C GLU A 290 16.26 15.91 -2.67
N GLU A 291 17.49 15.40 -2.66
CA GLU A 291 18.51 15.63 -1.61
C GLU A 291 18.10 15.12 -0.21
N VAL A 292 16.97 14.46 -0.10
CA VAL A 292 16.44 13.79 1.11
C VAL A 292 16.22 12.32 0.80
N ILE A 293 15.85 11.53 1.81
CA ILE A 293 15.42 10.13 1.64
C ILE A 293 14.17 9.94 2.46
N ASP A 294 13.11 9.39 1.87
CA ASP A 294 11.94 9.03 2.63
C ASP A 294 12.15 7.76 3.44
N ASP A 295 11.23 7.47 4.37
CA ASP A 295 11.19 6.18 5.04
C ASP A 295 10.96 5.09 3.98
N ILE A 296 11.67 3.96 4.10
CA ILE A 296 11.60 2.89 3.09
C ILE A 296 11.18 1.61 3.78
N THR A 297 9.97 1.15 3.49
CA THR A 297 9.43 -0.09 4.04
C THR A 297 8.93 -1.01 2.94
N MET A 298 9.28 -2.30 3.02
CA MET A 298 8.83 -3.29 2.06
C MET A 298 8.60 -4.67 2.68
N ILE A 299 7.64 -5.39 2.14
CA ILE A 299 7.39 -6.81 2.40
C ILE A 299 7.57 -7.57 1.09
N LEU A 300 8.51 -8.48 1.04
CA LEU A 300 8.76 -9.36 -0.10
C LEU A 300 8.24 -10.77 0.20
N ILE A 301 7.47 -11.34 -0.73
CA ILE A 301 6.85 -12.66 -0.60
C ILE A 301 7.25 -13.49 -1.80
N PHE A 302 7.90 -14.63 -1.58
CA PHE A 302 8.18 -15.61 -2.63
C PHE A 302 7.11 -16.71 -2.62
N LEU A 303 6.64 -17.09 -3.82
CA LEU A 303 5.59 -18.08 -4.06
C LEU A 303 6.17 -19.36 -4.68
N GLU A 304 5.54 -20.51 -4.38
CA GLU A 304 5.83 -21.82 -4.99
C GLU A 304 4.60 -22.46 -5.66
#